data_184a968722fa5ab8735e908631e537c2
#
_entry.id   184a968722fa5ab8735e908631e537c2
#
_cell.length_a   1.000
_cell.length_b   1.000
_cell.length_c   1.000
_cell.angle_alpha   90.00
_cell.angle_beta   90.00
_cell.angle_gamma   90.00
#
_symmetry.space_group_name_H-M   'P 1'
#
loop_
_entity.id
_entity.type
_entity.pdbx_description
1 polymer ?
#
loop_
_entity_poly.entity_id
_entity_poly.type
_entity_poly.pdbx_seq_one_letter_code
_entity_poly.pdbx_strand_id
1 'polypeptide(L)'
;MSFFKTLIKNRKLAFQLGKNDFRNRFANTSLGAMWGFLQPFVFMLTYVIVFQYILKTGSSGEYPYVVWFLPGMSMWMFCSDAILNASNSIRSYSYLVKKVVFPIDIIPLISLTSSSFIGLFLFLIAIVACSIFGFFPNILNVIYIIICAFCFIIALTRFTSALCALVPDFSQLLNIVIQLCMWFTPIVWNLNMIQGKLSILFKAFPFTYLVEGFRQAFINSTIITEHHGLYTFVFWVITIVIFTWGNYVFKKSKKDFADVL
;
A
#
# COMPACT_ATOMS: atom_id res chain seq x y z
N MET A 1 8.82 25.45 -5.16
CA MET A 1 9.11 24.88 -3.82
C MET A 1 9.41 23.40 -3.97
N SER A 2 10.33 22.84 -3.17
CA SER A 2 10.55 21.40 -3.12
C SER A 2 9.29 20.70 -2.58
N PHE A 3 8.89 19.57 -3.15
CA PHE A 3 7.75 18.74 -2.71
C PHE A 3 7.78 18.50 -1.19
N PHE A 4 8.91 18.08 -0.66
CA PHE A 4 9.09 17.83 0.78
C PHE A 4 8.81 19.06 1.65
N LYS A 5 9.22 20.25 1.20
CA LYS A 5 8.96 21.51 1.94
C LYS A 5 7.46 21.81 1.98
N THR A 6 6.73 21.58 0.88
CA THR A 6 5.27 21.74 0.82
C THR A 6 4.55 20.74 1.73
N LEU A 7 5.03 19.48 1.76
CA LEU A 7 4.50 18.40 2.58
C LEU A 7 4.63 18.73 4.08
N ILE A 8 5.84 19.06 4.53
CA ILE A 8 6.10 19.38 5.95
C ILE A 8 5.27 20.60 6.39
N LYS A 9 5.20 21.64 5.57
CA LYS A 9 4.43 22.85 5.86
C LYS A 9 2.94 22.55 6.03
N ASN A 10 2.37 21.66 5.21
CA ASN A 10 0.93 21.40 5.17
C ASN A 10 0.53 20.06 5.84
N ARG A 11 1.41 19.43 6.64
CA ARG A 11 1.17 18.13 7.28
C ARG A 11 -0.11 18.07 8.12
N LYS A 12 -0.40 19.13 8.89
CA LYS A 12 -1.61 19.24 9.71
C LYS A 12 -2.87 19.28 8.83
N LEU A 13 -2.83 20.06 7.76
CA LEU A 13 -3.92 20.16 6.78
C LEU A 13 -4.17 18.81 6.09
N ALA A 14 -3.11 18.13 5.62
CA ALA A 14 -3.23 16.81 5.01
C ALA A 14 -3.85 15.79 5.97
N PHE A 15 -3.46 15.79 7.24
CA PHE A 15 -4.01 14.90 8.26
C PHE A 15 -5.50 15.20 8.56
N GLN A 16 -5.88 16.48 8.75
CA GLN A 16 -7.26 16.86 8.99
C GLN A 16 -8.18 16.51 7.81
N LEU A 17 -7.73 16.81 6.59
CA LEU A 17 -8.47 16.47 5.38
C LEU A 17 -8.53 14.94 5.17
N GLY A 18 -7.46 14.19 5.48
CA GLY A 18 -7.43 12.74 5.41
C GLY A 18 -8.42 12.08 6.38
N LYS A 19 -8.55 12.61 7.60
CA LYS A 19 -9.57 12.15 8.55
C LYS A 19 -10.99 12.40 8.03
N ASN A 20 -11.23 13.54 7.41
CA ASN A 20 -12.53 13.87 6.81
C ASN A 20 -12.78 12.99 5.58
N ASP A 21 -11.76 12.75 4.74
CA ASP A 21 -11.83 11.84 3.59
C ASP A 21 -12.27 10.44 4.02
N PHE A 22 -11.64 9.89 5.06
CA PHE A 22 -12.02 8.59 5.60
C PHE A 22 -13.49 8.53 6.03
N ARG A 23 -13.99 9.56 6.72
CA ARG A 23 -15.40 9.63 7.12
C ARG A 23 -16.33 9.75 5.92
N ASN A 24 -15.95 10.55 4.93
CA ASN A 24 -16.77 10.82 3.75
C ASN A 24 -16.88 9.63 2.81
N ARG A 25 -15.85 8.76 2.74
CA ARG A 25 -15.90 7.52 1.93
C ARG A 25 -17.10 6.65 2.27
N PHE A 26 -17.54 6.67 3.52
CA PHE A 26 -18.59 5.81 4.04
C PHE A 26 -19.82 6.57 4.55
N ALA A 27 -19.90 7.89 4.31
CA ALA A 27 -20.93 8.76 4.89
C ALA A 27 -22.37 8.39 4.48
N ASN A 28 -22.53 7.80 3.28
CA ASN A 28 -23.86 7.46 2.73
C ASN A 28 -24.26 6.01 3.03
N THR A 29 -23.62 5.34 3.98
CA THR A 29 -23.91 3.95 4.35
C THR A 29 -24.42 3.87 5.78
N SER A 30 -25.30 2.92 6.09
CA SER A 30 -25.91 2.74 7.41
C SER A 30 -24.89 2.46 8.52
N LEU A 31 -23.83 1.70 8.24
CA LEU A 31 -22.75 1.38 9.18
C LEU A 31 -21.60 2.41 9.14
N GLY A 32 -21.66 3.39 8.22
CA GLY A 32 -20.65 4.44 8.12
C GLY A 32 -19.24 3.87 7.95
N ALA A 33 -18.27 4.48 8.65
CA ALA A 33 -16.86 4.14 8.58
C ALA A 33 -16.52 2.68 8.98
N MET A 34 -17.43 1.97 9.62
CA MET A 34 -17.22 0.55 9.97
C MET A 34 -17.04 -0.35 8.74
N TRP A 35 -17.64 0.00 7.61
CA TRP A 35 -17.44 -0.74 6.35
C TRP A 35 -15.99 -0.78 5.90
N GLY A 36 -15.24 0.29 6.14
CA GLY A 36 -13.81 0.35 5.81
C GLY A 36 -12.97 -0.69 6.57
N PHE A 37 -13.44 -1.14 7.72
CA PHE A 37 -12.77 -2.15 8.55
C PHE A 37 -13.38 -3.54 8.35
N LEU A 38 -14.70 -3.63 8.28
CA LEU A 38 -15.41 -4.90 8.18
C LEU A 38 -15.12 -5.64 6.88
N GLN A 39 -15.14 -4.93 5.76
CA GLN A 39 -14.94 -5.55 4.44
C GLN A 39 -13.56 -6.24 4.33
N PRO A 40 -12.40 -5.58 4.59
CA PRO A 40 -11.12 -6.24 4.53
C PRO A 40 -10.95 -7.33 5.62
N PHE A 41 -11.54 -7.16 6.79
CA PHE A 41 -11.52 -8.17 7.84
C PHE A 41 -12.22 -9.46 7.40
N VAL A 42 -13.46 -9.36 6.89
CA VAL A 42 -14.23 -10.53 6.40
C VAL A 42 -13.49 -11.21 5.25
N PHE A 43 -12.89 -10.44 4.36
CA PHE A 43 -12.09 -10.98 3.26
C PHE A 43 -10.90 -11.81 3.78
N MET A 44 -10.09 -11.27 4.68
CA MET A 44 -8.97 -12.01 5.28
C MET A 44 -9.44 -13.25 6.05
N LEU A 45 -10.51 -13.12 6.82
CA LEU A 45 -11.10 -14.25 7.55
C LEU A 45 -11.55 -15.37 6.61
N THR A 46 -12.18 -15.03 5.49
CA THR A 46 -12.59 -16.00 4.47
C THR A 46 -11.41 -16.77 3.93
N TYR A 47 -10.30 -16.10 3.59
CA TYR A 47 -9.09 -16.77 3.13
C TYR A 47 -8.52 -17.71 4.20
N VAL A 48 -8.45 -17.28 5.45
CA VAL A 48 -7.98 -18.13 6.55
C VAL A 48 -8.86 -19.38 6.69
N ILE A 49 -10.18 -19.21 6.66
CA ILE A 49 -11.11 -20.35 6.77
C ILE A 49 -10.91 -21.32 5.61
N VAL A 50 -10.86 -20.82 4.38
CA VAL A 50 -10.76 -21.66 3.18
C VAL A 50 -9.42 -22.41 3.16
N PHE A 51 -8.31 -21.72 3.33
CA PHE A 51 -6.99 -22.33 3.17
C PHE A 51 -6.57 -23.18 4.38
N GLN A 52 -6.88 -22.74 5.59
CA GLN A 52 -6.48 -23.47 6.80
C GLN A 52 -7.41 -24.64 7.15
N TYR A 53 -8.74 -24.45 7.03
CA TYR A 53 -9.71 -25.45 7.50
C TYR A 53 -10.30 -26.30 6.37
N ILE A 54 -10.59 -25.72 5.19
CA ILE A 54 -11.22 -26.46 4.09
C ILE A 54 -10.16 -27.16 3.25
N LEU A 55 -9.19 -26.43 2.69
CA LEU A 55 -8.15 -26.99 1.83
C LEU A 55 -7.06 -27.70 2.63
N LYS A 56 -6.98 -27.43 3.95
CA LYS A 56 -5.95 -27.99 4.83
C LYS A 56 -4.55 -27.83 4.21
N THR A 57 -4.34 -26.79 3.44
CA THR A 57 -3.02 -26.42 2.92
C THR A 57 -2.20 -26.02 4.13
N GLY A 58 -1.77 -27.05 4.87
CA GLY A 58 -1.09 -26.94 6.14
C GLY A 58 0.02 -25.90 6.13
N SER A 59 0.57 -25.64 7.30
CA SER A 59 1.70 -24.75 7.50
C SER A 59 2.63 -24.71 6.29
N SER A 60 2.96 -23.52 5.80
CA SER A 60 4.03 -23.34 4.81
C SER A 60 5.37 -23.64 5.50
N GLY A 61 5.60 -24.92 5.87
CA GLY A 61 6.73 -25.37 6.68
C GLY A 61 6.41 -25.41 8.17
N GLU A 62 7.20 -24.74 9.01
CA GLU A 62 7.14 -24.77 10.49
C GLU A 62 6.06 -23.86 11.11
N TYR A 63 5.33 -23.07 10.31
CA TYR A 63 4.44 -22.02 10.80
C TYR A 63 2.98 -22.26 10.42
N PRO A 64 2.00 -21.95 11.32
CA PRO A 64 0.58 -21.94 10.97
C PRO A 64 0.28 -21.04 9.77
N TYR A 65 -0.63 -21.45 8.89
CA TYR A 65 -1.00 -20.66 7.70
C TYR A 65 -1.41 -19.21 8.03
N VAL A 66 -2.08 -19.02 9.17
CA VAL A 66 -2.49 -17.68 9.65
C VAL A 66 -1.28 -16.75 9.81
N VAL A 67 -0.20 -17.23 10.44
CA VAL A 67 1.02 -16.45 10.70
C VAL A 67 1.74 -16.11 9.40
N TRP A 68 1.68 -17.00 8.43
CA TRP A 68 2.28 -16.77 7.13
C TRP A 68 1.44 -15.83 6.26
N PHE A 69 0.12 -15.99 6.25
CA PHE A 69 -0.79 -15.30 5.31
C PHE A 69 -1.15 -13.88 5.77
N LEU A 70 -1.56 -13.71 7.05
CA LEU A 70 -2.13 -12.43 7.52
C LEU A 70 -1.19 -11.24 7.40
N PRO A 71 0.11 -11.32 7.77
CA PRO A 71 1.01 -10.19 7.59
C PRO A 71 1.15 -9.80 6.11
N GLY A 72 1.35 -10.78 5.24
CA GLY A 72 1.49 -10.53 3.80
C GLY A 72 0.24 -9.89 3.20
N MET A 73 -0.94 -10.43 3.53
CA MET A 73 -2.22 -9.92 3.01
C MET A 73 -2.56 -8.54 3.56
N SER A 74 -2.27 -8.25 4.84
CA SER A 74 -2.51 -6.93 5.44
C SER A 74 -1.66 -5.84 4.77
N MET A 75 -0.39 -6.11 4.49
CA MET A 75 0.49 -5.20 3.77
C MET A 75 0.00 -4.97 2.34
N TRP A 76 -0.40 -6.03 1.64
CA TRP A 76 -0.95 -5.93 0.28
C TRP A 76 -2.22 -5.08 0.23
N MET A 77 -3.19 -5.35 1.12
CA MET A 77 -4.46 -4.62 1.16
C MET A 77 -4.24 -3.13 1.45
N PHE A 78 -3.33 -2.81 2.37
CA PHE A 78 -2.94 -1.42 2.63
C PHE A 78 -2.35 -0.76 1.38
N CYS A 79 -1.38 -1.40 0.72
CA CYS A 79 -0.72 -0.84 -0.47
C CYS A 79 -1.71 -0.64 -1.62
N SER A 80 -2.55 -1.63 -1.91
CA SER A 80 -3.52 -1.57 -3.01
C SER A 80 -4.58 -0.48 -2.77
N ASP A 81 -5.18 -0.42 -1.56
CA ASP A 81 -6.15 0.62 -1.21
C ASP A 81 -5.52 2.01 -1.30
N ALA A 82 -4.33 2.19 -0.72
CA ALA A 82 -3.64 3.47 -0.71
C ALA A 82 -3.26 3.94 -2.12
N ILE A 83 -2.76 3.06 -2.98
CA ILE A 83 -2.40 3.39 -4.37
C ILE A 83 -3.64 3.78 -5.17
N LEU A 84 -4.70 2.98 -5.13
CA LEU A 84 -5.92 3.23 -5.91
C LEU A 84 -6.61 4.54 -5.49
N ASN A 85 -6.75 4.76 -4.20
CA ASN A 85 -7.39 5.97 -3.68
C ASN A 85 -6.55 7.23 -3.93
N ALA A 86 -5.24 7.18 -3.64
CA ALA A 86 -4.38 8.34 -3.85
C ALA A 86 -4.21 8.67 -5.33
N SER A 87 -4.26 7.67 -6.23
CA SER A 87 -4.22 7.90 -7.67
C SER A 87 -5.47 8.60 -8.19
N ASN A 88 -6.64 8.27 -7.66
CA ASN A 88 -7.92 8.89 -8.06
C ASN A 88 -8.20 10.22 -7.33
N SER A 89 -7.38 10.59 -6.35
CA SER A 89 -7.63 11.71 -5.45
C SER A 89 -7.76 13.06 -6.15
N ILE A 90 -6.92 13.37 -7.14
CA ILE A 90 -6.94 14.66 -7.86
C ILE A 90 -8.30 14.86 -8.52
N ARG A 91 -8.87 13.82 -9.11
CA ARG A 91 -10.19 13.85 -9.73
C ARG A 91 -11.31 13.97 -8.68
N SER A 92 -11.23 13.21 -7.60
CA SER A 92 -12.20 13.27 -6.50
C SER A 92 -12.23 14.63 -5.81
N TYR A 93 -11.09 15.33 -5.77
CA TYR A 93 -10.94 16.67 -5.20
C TYR A 93 -10.82 17.78 -6.24
N SER A 94 -11.46 17.61 -7.42
CA SER A 94 -11.44 18.60 -8.52
C SER A 94 -11.83 20.01 -8.06
N TYR A 95 -12.77 20.13 -7.11
CA TYR A 95 -13.17 21.41 -6.54
C TYR A 95 -12.05 22.12 -5.77
N LEU A 96 -11.07 21.38 -5.20
CA LEU A 96 -9.89 21.98 -4.56
C LEU A 96 -8.84 22.36 -5.60
N VAL A 97 -8.74 21.61 -6.70
CA VAL A 97 -7.81 21.91 -7.81
C VAL A 97 -8.14 23.24 -8.45
N LYS A 98 -9.43 23.56 -8.59
CA LYS A 98 -9.91 24.83 -9.15
C LYS A 98 -9.72 26.05 -8.23
N LYS A 99 -9.34 25.84 -6.97
CA LYS A 99 -9.04 26.94 -6.04
C LYS A 99 -7.60 27.41 -6.18
N VAL A 100 -7.41 28.67 -6.53
CA VAL A 100 -6.11 29.29 -6.84
C VAL A 100 -5.03 29.11 -5.75
N VAL A 101 -5.43 29.04 -4.47
CA VAL A 101 -4.50 29.04 -3.32
C VAL A 101 -4.22 27.64 -2.77
N PHE A 102 -4.90 26.58 -3.27
CA PHE A 102 -4.74 25.25 -2.69
C PHE A 102 -3.48 24.51 -3.21
N PRO A 103 -2.64 23.95 -2.32
CA PRO A 103 -1.43 23.22 -2.73
C PRO A 103 -1.80 21.84 -3.28
N ILE A 104 -2.00 21.70 -4.59
CA ILE A 104 -2.40 20.46 -5.28
C ILE A 104 -1.48 19.28 -4.95
N ASP A 105 -0.21 19.55 -4.66
CA ASP A 105 0.80 18.54 -4.32
C ASP A 105 0.44 17.68 -3.09
N ILE A 106 -0.47 18.14 -2.20
CA ILE A 106 -0.87 17.39 -1.01
C ILE A 106 -2.11 16.51 -1.22
N ILE A 107 -2.83 16.66 -2.34
CA ILE A 107 -4.09 15.93 -2.59
C ILE A 107 -3.90 14.41 -2.52
N PRO A 108 -2.91 13.79 -3.18
CA PRO A 108 -2.68 12.34 -3.05
C PRO A 108 -2.36 11.90 -1.62
N LEU A 109 -1.76 12.78 -0.80
CA LEU A 109 -1.44 12.49 0.59
C LEU A 109 -2.69 12.51 1.50
N ILE A 110 -3.72 13.27 1.14
CA ILE A 110 -5.01 13.25 1.85
C ILE A 110 -5.60 11.84 1.79
N SER A 111 -5.70 11.27 0.59
CA SER A 111 -6.23 9.91 0.41
C SER A 111 -5.31 8.83 0.96
N LEU A 112 -3.99 9.02 0.89
CA LEU A 112 -3.03 8.12 1.55
C LEU A 112 -3.22 8.11 3.07
N THR A 113 -3.43 9.28 3.69
CA THR A 113 -3.71 9.38 5.13
C THR A 113 -5.02 8.67 5.49
N SER A 114 -6.05 8.81 4.66
CA SER A 114 -7.32 8.09 4.80
C SER A 114 -7.14 6.58 4.76
N SER A 115 -6.41 6.06 3.77
CA SER A 115 -6.09 4.62 3.65
C SER A 115 -5.21 4.11 4.80
N SER A 116 -4.40 4.98 5.42
CA SER A 116 -3.55 4.61 6.56
C SER A 116 -4.34 4.22 7.81
N PHE A 117 -5.57 4.73 8.00
CA PHE A 117 -6.43 4.28 9.10
C PHE A 117 -6.86 2.83 8.92
N ILE A 118 -7.20 2.43 7.68
CA ILE A 118 -7.53 1.04 7.36
C ILE A 118 -6.28 0.17 7.49
N GLY A 119 -5.14 0.62 6.95
CA GLY A 119 -3.86 -0.08 7.04
C GLY A 119 -3.45 -0.35 8.48
N LEU A 120 -3.56 0.65 9.37
CA LEU A 120 -3.25 0.49 10.79
C LEU A 120 -4.11 -0.60 11.45
N PHE A 121 -5.40 -0.62 11.15
CA PHE A 121 -6.32 -1.66 11.64
C PHE A 121 -5.90 -3.05 11.16
N LEU A 122 -5.56 -3.19 9.86
CA LEU A 122 -5.12 -4.46 9.30
C LEU A 122 -3.80 -4.96 9.92
N PHE A 123 -2.86 -4.05 10.16
CA PHE A 123 -1.60 -4.38 10.84
C PHE A 123 -1.84 -4.82 12.28
N LEU A 124 -2.75 -4.16 13.00
CA LEU A 124 -3.14 -4.58 14.35
C LEU A 124 -3.75 -5.98 14.36
N ILE A 125 -4.64 -6.31 13.40
CA ILE A 125 -5.18 -7.66 13.27
C ILE A 125 -4.05 -8.68 13.06
N ALA A 126 -3.11 -8.39 12.16
CA ALA A 126 -1.99 -9.29 11.90
C ALA A 126 -1.12 -9.47 13.16
N ILE A 127 -0.83 -8.39 13.89
CA ILE A 127 -0.06 -8.45 15.15
C ILE A 127 -0.79 -9.31 16.18
N VAL A 128 -2.05 -9.04 16.44
CA VAL A 128 -2.85 -9.78 17.44
C VAL A 128 -2.96 -11.25 17.06
N ALA A 129 -3.30 -11.55 15.80
CA ALA A 129 -3.45 -12.92 15.35
C ALA A 129 -2.13 -13.72 15.44
N CYS A 130 -1.01 -13.14 14.99
CA CYS A 130 0.29 -13.81 15.11
C CYS A 130 0.72 -14.00 16.56
N SER A 131 0.46 -13.03 17.45
CA SER A 131 0.78 -13.12 18.86
C SER A 131 0.03 -14.24 19.59
N ILE A 132 -1.23 -14.53 19.20
CA ILE A 132 -2.02 -15.65 19.72
C ILE A 132 -1.31 -17.00 19.43
N PHE A 133 -0.63 -17.10 18.28
CA PHE A 133 0.16 -18.29 17.92
C PHE A 133 1.59 -18.28 18.45
N GLY A 134 1.98 -17.30 19.30
CA GLY A 134 3.30 -17.19 19.88
C GLY A 134 4.36 -16.49 19.01
N PHE A 135 3.96 -15.90 17.88
CA PHE A 135 4.86 -15.19 16.97
C PHE A 135 4.77 -13.68 17.21
N PHE A 136 5.79 -13.12 17.85
CA PHE A 136 5.85 -11.69 18.16
C PHE A 136 6.66 -10.94 17.09
N PRO A 137 6.15 -9.83 16.57
CA PRO A 137 6.85 -9.09 15.53
C PRO A 137 8.08 -8.36 16.08
N ASN A 138 9.14 -8.33 15.27
CA ASN A 138 10.23 -7.40 15.51
C ASN A 138 9.79 -5.98 15.13
N ILE A 139 9.58 -5.14 16.15
CA ILE A 139 9.01 -3.79 15.99
C ILE A 139 9.85 -2.92 15.06
N LEU A 140 11.19 -3.02 15.11
CA LEU A 140 12.07 -2.23 14.23
C LEU A 140 11.87 -2.59 12.77
N ASN A 141 11.74 -3.88 12.45
CA ASN A 141 11.48 -4.36 11.10
C ASN A 141 10.10 -3.94 10.61
N VAL A 142 9.08 -4.02 11.46
CA VAL A 142 7.72 -3.54 11.15
C VAL A 142 7.74 -2.06 10.78
N ILE A 143 8.36 -1.21 11.61
CA ILE A 143 8.45 0.23 11.36
C ILE A 143 9.21 0.50 10.06
N TYR A 144 10.34 -0.18 9.84
CA TYR A 144 11.14 -0.02 8.62
C TYR A 144 10.33 -0.33 7.36
N ILE A 145 9.64 -1.47 7.32
CA ILE A 145 8.84 -1.88 6.15
C ILE A 145 7.63 -0.96 5.94
N ILE A 146 6.99 -0.47 7.00
CA ILE A 146 5.93 0.53 6.88
C ILE A 146 6.48 1.82 6.25
N ILE A 147 7.66 2.28 6.66
CA ILE A 147 8.30 3.46 6.03
C ILE A 147 8.60 3.19 4.54
N CYS A 148 9.13 2.01 4.20
CA CYS A 148 9.34 1.60 2.81
C CYS A 148 8.04 1.63 2.00
N ALA A 149 6.94 1.12 2.57
CA ALA A 149 5.64 1.12 1.92
C ALA A 149 5.13 2.56 1.66
N PHE A 150 5.22 3.46 2.65
CA PHE A 150 4.85 4.86 2.46
C PHE A 150 5.70 5.54 1.38
N CYS A 151 7.02 5.34 1.38
CA CYS A 151 7.91 5.92 0.36
C CYS A 151 7.55 5.42 -1.04
N PHE A 152 7.31 4.11 -1.19
CA PHE A 152 6.94 3.51 -2.47
C PHE A 152 5.57 3.98 -2.95
N ILE A 153 4.55 4.01 -2.07
CA ILE A 153 3.21 4.49 -2.40
C ILE A 153 3.25 5.95 -2.84
N ILE A 154 3.96 6.81 -2.10
CA ILE A 154 4.12 8.22 -2.47
C ILE A 154 4.81 8.33 -3.84
N ALA A 155 5.88 7.57 -4.09
CA ALA A 155 6.58 7.58 -5.36
C ALA A 155 5.66 7.20 -6.53
N LEU A 156 4.93 6.10 -6.39
CA LEU A 156 4.05 5.59 -7.43
C LEU A 156 2.83 6.50 -7.65
N THR A 157 2.22 6.99 -6.59
CA THR A 157 1.02 7.83 -6.68
C THR A 157 1.28 9.21 -7.25
N ARG A 158 2.52 9.73 -7.19
CA ARG A 158 2.92 10.94 -7.93
C ARG A 158 2.77 10.77 -9.43
N PHE A 159 3.09 9.61 -9.96
CA PHE A 159 2.94 9.29 -11.38
C PHE A 159 1.48 8.97 -11.72
N THR A 160 0.89 8.02 -11.01
CA THR A 160 -0.44 7.50 -11.34
C THR A 160 -1.55 8.53 -11.11
N SER A 161 -1.44 9.40 -10.10
CA SER A 161 -2.44 10.45 -9.86
C SER A 161 -2.47 11.51 -10.96
N ALA A 162 -1.31 11.82 -11.55
CA ALA A 162 -1.25 12.74 -12.69
C ALA A 162 -1.93 12.12 -13.92
N LEU A 163 -1.69 10.84 -14.19
CA LEU A 163 -2.31 10.14 -15.32
C LEU A 163 -3.82 9.94 -15.11
N CYS A 164 -4.27 9.54 -13.92
CA CYS A 164 -5.70 9.42 -13.60
C CYS A 164 -6.44 10.76 -13.74
N ALA A 165 -5.78 11.89 -13.47
CA ALA A 165 -6.37 13.20 -13.63
C ALA A 165 -6.59 13.56 -15.11
N LEU A 166 -5.57 13.30 -15.95
CA LEU A 166 -5.59 13.67 -17.38
C LEU A 166 -6.40 12.68 -18.23
N VAL A 167 -6.30 11.38 -17.93
CA VAL A 167 -6.92 10.31 -18.73
C VAL A 167 -7.89 9.53 -17.84
N PRO A 168 -9.22 9.67 -18.07
CA PRO A 168 -10.25 8.98 -17.28
C PRO A 168 -10.07 7.46 -17.21
N ASP A 169 -9.78 6.85 -18.34
CA ASP A 169 -9.68 5.38 -18.47
C ASP A 169 -8.44 4.80 -17.77
N PHE A 170 -7.44 5.63 -17.48
CA PHE A 170 -6.24 5.19 -16.77
C PHE A 170 -6.56 4.67 -15.36
N SER A 171 -7.62 5.16 -14.73
CA SER A 171 -8.13 4.68 -13.45
C SER A 171 -8.56 3.21 -13.53
N GLN A 172 -9.26 2.82 -14.61
CA GLN A 172 -9.67 1.43 -14.84
C GLN A 172 -8.46 0.53 -15.15
N LEU A 173 -7.54 1.02 -15.99
CA LEU A 173 -6.29 0.34 -16.28
C LEU A 173 -5.49 0.06 -14.98
N LEU A 174 -5.39 1.06 -14.10
CA LEU A 174 -4.67 0.94 -12.84
C LEU A 174 -5.30 -0.14 -11.93
N ASN A 175 -6.65 -0.21 -11.88
CA ASN A 175 -7.35 -1.28 -11.14
C ASN A 175 -6.96 -2.67 -11.65
N ILE A 176 -6.94 -2.87 -12.97
CA ILE A 176 -6.54 -4.14 -13.59
C ILE A 176 -5.08 -4.46 -13.26
N VAL A 177 -4.18 -3.48 -13.39
CA VAL A 177 -2.75 -3.67 -13.09
C VAL A 177 -2.55 -4.06 -11.62
N ILE A 178 -3.21 -3.39 -10.68
CA ILE A 178 -3.10 -3.74 -9.25
C ILE A 178 -3.65 -5.15 -8.99
N GLN A 179 -4.77 -5.55 -9.61
CA GLN A 179 -5.27 -6.92 -9.49
C GLN A 179 -4.27 -7.97 -10.02
N LEU A 180 -3.63 -7.70 -11.15
CA LEU A 180 -2.58 -8.58 -11.68
C LEU A 180 -1.37 -8.64 -10.75
N CYS A 181 -0.94 -7.49 -10.20
CA CYS A 181 0.16 -7.43 -9.24
C CYS A 181 -0.10 -8.29 -7.99
N MET A 182 -1.37 -8.46 -7.57
CA MET A 182 -1.72 -9.36 -6.46
C MET A 182 -1.27 -10.81 -6.74
N TRP A 183 -1.51 -11.30 -7.95
CA TRP A 183 -1.14 -12.67 -8.33
C TRP A 183 0.36 -12.83 -8.54
N PHE A 184 1.05 -11.79 -8.99
CA PHE A 184 2.51 -11.78 -9.12
C PHE A 184 3.23 -11.64 -7.77
N THR A 185 2.56 -11.13 -6.74
CA THR A 185 3.11 -11.03 -5.39
C THR A 185 2.87 -12.33 -4.62
N PRO A 186 3.87 -12.90 -3.92
CA PRO A 186 3.74 -14.16 -3.18
C PRO A 186 2.92 -13.98 -1.89
N ILE A 187 1.61 -13.70 -2.03
CA ILE A 187 0.68 -13.50 -0.91
C ILE A 187 0.07 -14.84 -0.50
N VAL A 188 -0.45 -15.59 -1.48
CA VAL A 188 -1.16 -16.87 -1.29
C VAL A 188 -0.26 -18.06 -1.58
N TRP A 189 0.80 -17.86 -2.33
CA TRP A 189 1.78 -18.90 -2.74
C TRP A 189 3.18 -18.56 -2.23
N ASN A 190 4.03 -19.57 -2.07
CA ASN A 190 5.37 -19.39 -1.51
C ASN A 190 6.40 -19.14 -2.62
N LEU A 191 7.26 -18.13 -2.40
CA LEU A 191 8.32 -17.75 -3.35
C LEU A 191 9.31 -18.91 -3.65
N ASN A 192 9.47 -19.85 -2.73
CA ASN A 192 10.31 -21.04 -2.89
C ASN A 192 9.81 -22.03 -3.95
N MET A 193 8.54 -21.89 -4.40
CA MET A 193 7.98 -22.71 -5.48
C MET A 193 8.59 -22.34 -6.85
N ILE A 194 9.16 -21.14 -6.98
CA ILE A 194 9.76 -20.67 -8.23
C ILE A 194 11.27 -20.83 -8.18
N GLN A 195 11.83 -21.58 -9.17
CA GLN A 195 13.26 -21.80 -9.30
C GLN A 195 13.86 -21.03 -10.49
N GLY A 196 15.18 -20.85 -10.48
CA GLY A 196 15.92 -20.27 -11.58
C GLY A 196 15.79 -18.75 -11.69
N LYS A 197 15.96 -18.23 -12.92
CA LYS A 197 16.01 -16.78 -13.20
C LYS A 197 14.70 -16.04 -12.89
N LEU A 198 13.55 -16.73 -12.98
CA LEU A 198 12.25 -16.15 -12.63
C LEU A 198 12.17 -15.79 -11.15
N SER A 199 12.77 -16.55 -10.25
CA SER A 199 12.82 -16.24 -8.82
C SER A 199 13.46 -14.86 -8.56
N ILE A 200 14.49 -14.50 -9.31
CA ILE A 200 15.17 -13.19 -9.18
C ILE A 200 14.21 -12.05 -9.56
N LEU A 201 13.45 -12.23 -10.65
CA LEU A 201 12.47 -11.22 -11.11
C LEU A 201 11.39 -10.98 -10.06
N PHE A 202 10.82 -12.07 -9.50
CA PHE A 202 9.79 -11.95 -8.46
C PHE A 202 10.33 -11.35 -7.16
N LYS A 203 11.56 -11.70 -6.76
CA LYS A 203 12.23 -11.12 -5.59
C LYS A 203 12.54 -9.64 -5.77
N ALA A 204 12.86 -9.20 -6.98
CA ALA A 204 13.13 -7.79 -7.30
C ALA A 204 11.85 -6.93 -7.40
N PHE A 205 10.66 -7.57 -7.44
CA PHE A 205 9.39 -6.86 -7.54
C PHE A 205 9.08 -6.09 -6.25
N PRO A 206 8.81 -4.76 -6.31
CA PRO A 206 8.68 -3.94 -5.09
C PRO A 206 7.60 -4.40 -4.13
N PHE A 207 6.46 -4.88 -4.63
CA PHE A 207 5.39 -5.41 -3.77
C PHE A 207 5.81 -6.69 -3.06
N THR A 208 6.60 -7.55 -3.71
CA THR A 208 7.17 -8.74 -3.07
C THR A 208 8.07 -8.35 -1.91
N TYR A 209 8.93 -7.34 -2.10
CA TYR A 209 9.78 -6.85 -1.03
C TYR A 209 8.98 -6.36 0.20
N LEU A 210 7.88 -5.62 -0.03
CA LEU A 210 7.04 -5.11 1.06
C LEU A 210 6.27 -6.24 1.77
N VAL A 211 5.66 -7.14 1.00
CA VAL A 211 4.85 -8.26 1.53
C VAL A 211 5.72 -9.26 2.29
N GLU A 212 6.81 -9.73 1.66
CA GLU A 212 7.75 -10.65 2.31
C GLU A 212 8.47 -9.99 3.48
N GLY A 213 8.89 -8.75 3.33
CA GLY A 213 9.53 -8.01 4.40
C GLY A 213 8.64 -7.87 5.64
N PHE A 214 7.35 -7.57 5.45
CA PHE A 214 6.40 -7.48 6.55
C PHE A 214 6.14 -8.85 7.19
N ARG A 215 6.04 -9.91 6.40
CA ARG A 215 5.92 -11.30 6.85
C ARG A 215 7.14 -11.74 7.67
N GLN A 216 8.34 -11.47 7.18
CA GLN A 216 9.60 -11.81 7.85
C GLN A 216 9.76 -11.11 9.21
N ALA A 217 9.17 -9.93 9.39
CA ALA A 217 9.17 -9.25 10.68
C ALA A 217 8.46 -10.05 11.79
N PHE A 218 7.57 -10.99 11.45
CA PHE A 218 6.88 -11.87 12.39
C PHE A 218 7.54 -13.25 12.54
N ILE A 219 8.15 -13.76 11.48
CA ILE A 219 8.68 -15.12 11.44
C ILE A 219 10.14 -15.15 11.88
N ASN A 220 10.95 -14.25 11.35
CA ASN A 220 12.38 -14.19 11.61
C ASN A 220 12.73 -12.97 12.46
N SER A 221 13.38 -13.20 13.59
CA SER A 221 13.87 -12.10 14.45
C SER A 221 15.02 -11.31 13.82
N THR A 222 15.55 -11.73 12.66
CA THR A 222 16.69 -11.10 11.99
C THR A 222 16.29 -9.85 11.23
N ILE A 223 17.19 -8.87 11.20
CA ILE A 223 17.00 -7.63 10.43
C ILE A 223 17.02 -7.98 8.93
N ILE A 224 15.97 -7.54 8.20
CA ILE A 224 15.77 -7.83 6.78
C ILE A 224 17.00 -7.46 5.93
N THR A 225 17.73 -6.43 6.33
CA THR A 225 18.93 -5.93 5.65
C THR A 225 20.10 -6.90 5.64
N GLU A 226 20.24 -7.77 6.65
CA GLU A 226 21.37 -8.69 6.76
C GLU A 226 21.32 -9.82 5.73
N HIS A 227 20.10 -10.32 5.42
CA HIS A 227 19.94 -11.43 4.48
C HIS A 227 19.54 -11.03 3.06
N HIS A 228 19.12 -9.78 2.84
CA HIS A 228 18.53 -9.33 1.56
C HIS A 228 19.08 -7.99 1.07
N GLY A 229 20.31 -7.64 1.39
CA GLY A 229 20.92 -6.33 1.07
C GLY A 229 20.77 -5.93 -0.41
N LEU A 230 20.93 -6.88 -1.34
CA LEU A 230 20.77 -6.63 -2.77
C LEU A 230 19.30 -6.25 -3.12
N TYR A 231 18.32 -6.97 -2.57
CA TYR A 231 16.91 -6.68 -2.85
C TYR A 231 16.45 -5.37 -2.21
N THR A 232 16.98 -5.04 -1.04
CA THR A 232 16.78 -3.74 -0.39
C THR A 232 17.33 -2.62 -1.28
N PHE A 233 18.53 -2.78 -1.80
CA PHE A 233 19.12 -1.81 -2.72
C PHE A 233 18.28 -1.65 -4.00
N VAL A 234 17.88 -2.76 -4.62
CA VAL A 234 17.01 -2.75 -5.82
C VAL A 234 15.68 -2.05 -5.53
N PHE A 235 15.03 -2.35 -4.41
CA PHE A 235 13.79 -1.70 -4.00
C PHE A 235 13.93 -0.17 -3.90
N TRP A 236 14.98 0.31 -3.25
CA TRP A 236 15.21 1.75 -3.11
C TRP A 236 15.56 2.42 -4.43
N VAL A 237 16.36 1.77 -5.28
CA VAL A 237 16.67 2.29 -6.63
C VAL A 237 15.38 2.43 -7.44
N ILE A 238 14.54 1.39 -7.49
CA ILE A 238 13.25 1.44 -8.21
C ILE A 238 12.37 2.55 -7.63
N THR A 239 12.26 2.65 -6.31
CA THR A 239 11.44 3.68 -5.65
C THR A 239 11.91 5.09 -5.99
N ILE A 240 13.23 5.34 -5.98
CA ILE A 240 13.80 6.65 -6.33
C ILE A 240 13.56 6.98 -7.81
N VAL A 241 13.75 6.02 -8.71
CA VAL A 241 13.50 6.20 -10.15
C VAL A 241 12.02 6.54 -10.40
N ILE A 242 11.09 5.78 -9.81
CA ILE A 242 9.65 6.05 -9.92
C ILE A 242 9.31 7.42 -9.34
N PHE A 243 9.88 7.78 -8.18
CA PHE A 243 9.64 9.09 -7.56
C PHE A 243 10.13 10.26 -8.42
N THR A 244 11.34 10.17 -8.96
CA THR A 244 11.91 11.24 -9.79
C THR A 244 11.12 11.44 -11.07
N TRP A 245 10.78 10.35 -11.75
CA TRP A 245 9.98 10.38 -12.96
C TRP A 245 8.54 10.82 -12.69
N GLY A 246 7.91 10.24 -11.67
CA GLY A 246 6.55 10.62 -11.26
C GLY A 246 6.44 12.09 -10.87
N ASN A 247 7.43 12.60 -10.15
CA ASN A 247 7.45 14.01 -9.79
C ASN A 247 7.66 14.94 -11.00
N TYR A 248 8.44 14.51 -12.00
CA TYR A 248 8.58 15.23 -13.26
C TYR A 248 7.23 15.29 -14.01
N VAL A 249 6.59 14.14 -14.21
CA VAL A 249 5.28 14.05 -14.87
C VAL A 249 4.24 14.89 -14.13
N PHE A 250 4.13 14.73 -12.81
CA PHE A 250 3.16 15.48 -11.99
C PHE A 250 3.34 17.01 -12.12
N LYS A 251 4.57 17.49 -12.07
CA LYS A 251 4.85 18.93 -12.21
C LYS A 251 4.49 19.47 -13.60
N LYS A 252 4.74 18.69 -14.65
CA LYS A 252 4.38 19.05 -16.02
C LYS A 252 2.87 19.10 -16.19
N SER A 253 2.15 18.09 -15.72
CA SER A 253 0.70 17.94 -15.83
C SER A 253 -0.08 18.89 -14.92
N LYS A 254 0.54 19.44 -13.88
CA LYS A 254 -0.14 20.31 -12.90
C LYS A 254 -0.79 21.53 -13.51
N LYS A 255 -0.27 22.04 -14.63
CA LYS A 255 -0.82 23.21 -15.32
C LYS A 255 -2.15 22.87 -16.00
N ASP A 256 -2.31 21.64 -16.46
CA ASP A 256 -3.44 21.20 -17.27
C ASP A 256 -4.58 20.66 -16.39
N PHE A 257 -4.35 20.40 -15.09
CA PHE A 257 -5.37 19.83 -14.21
C PHE A 257 -6.62 20.68 -14.06
N ALA A 258 -6.48 22.02 -14.02
CA ALA A 258 -7.62 22.91 -13.88
C ALA A 258 -8.50 22.96 -15.12
N ASP A 259 -7.92 22.70 -16.30
CA ASP A 259 -8.60 22.78 -17.58
C ASP A 259 -9.30 21.45 -17.92
N VAL A 260 -8.78 20.31 -17.43
CA VAL A 260 -9.31 18.96 -17.74
C VAL A 260 -10.35 18.50 -16.71
N LEU A 261 -10.29 18.99 -15.47
CA LEU A 261 -11.18 18.60 -14.35
C LEU A 261 -12.34 19.59 -14.16
#